data_41af8dd8a356442531ed63e39ce3f4c1
#
_entry.id   41af8dd8a356442531ed63e39ce3f4c1
#
_cell.length_a   1.000
_cell.length_b   1.000
_cell.length_c   1.000
_cell.angle_alpha   90.00
_cell.angle_beta   90.00
_cell.angle_gamma   90.00
#
_symmetry.space_group_name_H-M   'P 1'
#
loop_
_entity.id
_entity.type
_entity.pdbx_description
1 polymer ?
#
loop_
_entity_poly.entity_id
_entity_poly.type
_entity_poly.pdbx_seq_one_letter_code
_entity_poly.pdbx_strand_id
1 'polypeptide(L)'
;LHHVFDGYEAWHGELRTRSTGSLVSDRLGTVTSYALYGTQDRGSIFVEPGDEVYEGMVIGENSRSEDMDVNCVREKKLTNMRASGTDESERLIPAKKLNMEGALEFCREDECVEVTPAVVRIRKVVLDGSTRARQTSKNKRANENA
;
A
#
# COMPACT_ATOMS: atom_id res chain seq x y z
N LEU A 1 -14.12 -5.33 -26.30
CA LEU A 1 -15.43 -4.86 -25.85
C LEU A 1 -15.67 -3.44 -26.31
N HIS A 2 -16.68 -3.30 -27.14
CA HIS A 2 -17.10 -1.99 -27.56
C HIS A 2 -18.09 -1.44 -26.53
N HIS A 3 -17.78 -0.27 -26.02
CA HIS A 3 -18.71 0.47 -25.19
C HIS A 3 -19.37 1.55 -26.06
N VAL A 4 -20.65 1.40 -26.26
CA VAL A 4 -21.46 2.41 -26.91
C VAL A 4 -22.17 3.21 -25.82
N PHE A 5 -22.15 4.52 -25.94
CA PHE A 5 -22.91 5.37 -25.03
C PHE A 5 -24.40 5.12 -25.20
N ASP A 6 -25.03 4.66 -24.12
CA ASP A 6 -26.45 4.30 -24.09
C ASP A 6 -27.30 5.21 -23.17
N GLY A 7 -26.71 6.23 -22.63
CA GLY A 7 -27.36 7.17 -21.73
C GLY A 7 -26.76 7.18 -20.33
N TYR A 8 -27.38 7.98 -19.47
CA TYR A 8 -27.00 8.09 -18.07
C TYR A 8 -27.96 7.29 -17.21
N GLU A 9 -27.37 6.49 -16.31
CA GLU A 9 -28.12 5.80 -15.28
C GLU A 9 -27.68 6.29 -13.90
N ALA A 10 -28.53 6.10 -12.90
CA ALA A 10 -28.15 6.31 -11.53
C ALA A 10 -27.03 5.34 -11.15
N TRP A 11 -26.03 5.84 -10.45
CA TRP A 11 -24.92 5.02 -9.99
C TRP A 11 -25.42 3.98 -8.98
N HIS A 12 -25.17 2.71 -9.26
CA HIS A 12 -25.63 1.58 -8.42
C HIS A 12 -24.61 1.14 -7.35
N GLY A 13 -23.56 1.90 -7.12
CA GLY A 13 -22.50 1.55 -6.22
C GLY A 13 -21.37 0.78 -6.90
N GLU A 14 -20.39 0.43 -6.11
CA GLU A 14 -19.23 -0.31 -6.60
C GLU A 14 -19.58 -1.76 -6.87
N LEU A 15 -19.27 -2.23 -8.07
CA LEU A 15 -19.46 -3.62 -8.45
C LEU A 15 -18.47 -4.56 -7.75
N ARG A 16 -17.35 -4.02 -7.30
CA ARG A 16 -16.30 -4.79 -6.64
C ARG A 16 -15.67 -3.95 -5.55
N THR A 17 -15.83 -4.38 -4.32
CA THR A 17 -15.17 -3.78 -3.17
C THR A 17 -14.06 -4.69 -2.70
N ARG A 18 -12.84 -4.15 -2.64
CA ARG A 18 -11.72 -4.85 -2.03
C ARG A 18 -11.98 -5.02 -0.53
N SER A 19 -11.89 -6.25 -0.04
CA SER A 19 -12.10 -6.57 1.38
C SER A 19 -10.85 -6.35 2.23
N THR A 20 -9.69 -6.28 1.60
CA THR A 20 -8.40 -6.14 2.28
C THR A 20 -7.97 -4.69 2.41
N GLY A 21 -7.16 -4.41 3.43
CA GLY A 21 -6.55 -3.10 3.64
C GLY A 21 -5.28 -2.89 2.82
N SER A 22 -4.65 -1.76 3.03
CA SER A 22 -3.38 -1.39 2.40
C SER A 22 -2.26 -1.38 3.40
N LEU A 23 -1.07 -1.79 2.95
CA LEU A 23 0.18 -1.52 3.65
C LEU A 23 0.70 -0.17 3.17
N VAL A 24 0.88 0.77 4.09
CA VAL A 24 1.20 2.17 3.78
C VAL A 24 2.55 2.52 4.39
N SER A 25 3.40 3.18 3.61
CA SER A 25 4.67 3.68 4.14
C SER A 25 4.45 4.78 5.17
N ASP A 26 5.13 4.69 6.30
CA ASP A 26 5.03 5.67 7.38
C ASP A 26 6.02 6.83 7.25
N ARG A 27 6.92 6.79 6.27
CA ARG A 27 7.95 7.82 6.07
C ARG A 27 8.55 7.82 4.67
N LEU A 28 9.23 8.93 4.37
CA LEU A 28 10.05 9.08 3.18
C LEU A 28 11.36 8.29 3.33
N GLY A 29 11.78 7.63 2.28
CA GLY A 29 13.07 6.97 2.23
C GLY A 29 13.19 5.95 1.12
N THR A 30 14.26 5.18 1.17
CA THR A 30 14.55 4.09 0.23
C THR A 30 14.24 2.75 0.87
N VAL A 31 13.49 1.92 0.17
CA VAL A 31 13.09 0.59 0.65
C VAL A 31 14.32 -0.29 0.85
N THR A 32 14.38 -0.97 1.98
CA THR A 32 15.47 -1.90 2.30
C THR A 32 14.96 -3.35 2.28
N SER A 33 15.86 -4.27 1.91
CA SER A 33 15.57 -5.71 1.96
C SER A 33 15.18 -6.17 3.37
N TYR A 34 15.87 -5.64 4.36
CA TYR A 34 15.63 -5.97 5.76
C TYR A 34 14.20 -5.62 6.19
N ALA A 35 13.75 -4.43 5.85
CA ALA A 35 12.40 -3.98 6.19
C ALA A 35 11.33 -4.77 5.44
N LEU A 36 11.55 -5.06 4.16
CA LEU A 36 10.62 -5.87 3.37
C LEU A 36 10.51 -7.30 3.87
N TYR A 37 11.61 -7.89 4.28
CA TYR A 37 11.60 -9.22 4.86
C TYR A 37 10.67 -9.31 6.08
N GLY A 38 10.72 -8.31 6.96
CA GLY A 38 9.83 -8.25 8.11
C GLY A 38 8.37 -7.88 7.78
N THR A 39 8.12 -7.34 6.61
CA THR A 39 6.80 -6.85 6.19
C THR A 39 6.06 -7.86 5.28
N GLN A 40 6.78 -8.69 4.55
CA GLN A 40 6.20 -9.58 3.54
C GLN A 40 5.18 -10.60 4.09
N ASP A 41 5.26 -10.94 5.37
CA ASP A 41 4.31 -11.83 6.02
C ASP A 41 2.93 -11.20 6.24
N ARG A 42 2.85 -9.88 6.10
CA ARG A 42 1.61 -9.12 6.30
C ARG A 42 0.73 -9.04 5.07
N GLY A 43 1.25 -9.37 3.91
CA GLY A 43 0.51 -9.32 2.66
C GLY A 43 1.41 -9.29 1.43
N SER A 44 0.83 -8.92 0.31
CA SER A 44 1.54 -8.83 -0.97
C SER A 44 2.21 -7.47 -1.11
N ILE A 45 3.48 -7.44 -1.43
CA ILE A 45 4.29 -6.22 -1.54
C ILE A 45 4.38 -5.80 -3.01
N PHE A 46 4.26 -4.50 -3.27
CA PHE A 46 4.32 -3.90 -4.60
C PHE A 46 5.66 -3.26 -4.93
N VAL A 47 6.51 -3.05 -3.94
CA VAL A 47 7.79 -2.35 -4.08
C VAL A 47 8.96 -3.31 -3.90
N GLU A 48 10.10 -2.93 -4.46
CA GLU A 48 11.36 -3.68 -4.40
C GLU A 48 12.39 -2.92 -3.55
N PRO A 49 13.40 -3.62 -3.02
CA PRO A 49 14.52 -2.94 -2.38
C PRO A 49 15.17 -1.92 -3.34
N GLY A 50 15.44 -0.73 -2.86
CA GLY A 50 15.99 0.36 -3.66
C GLY A 50 14.96 1.33 -4.21
N ASP A 51 13.67 0.98 -4.17
CA ASP A 51 12.60 1.90 -4.57
C ASP A 51 12.46 3.04 -3.56
N GLU A 52 12.12 4.21 -4.06
CA GLU A 52 11.82 5.34 -3.20
C GLU A 52 10.35 5.36 -2.82
N VAL A 53 10.09 5.61 -1.54
CA VAL A 53 8.75 5.71 -0.97
C VAL A 53 8.61 6.98 -0.15
N TYR A 54 7.38 7.37 0.10
CA TYR A 54 7.06 8.53 0.93
C TYR A 54 5.92 8.21 1.87
N GLU A 55 5.72 9.03 2.89
CA GLU A 55 4.62 8.87 3.83
C GLU A 55 3.28 8.91 3.10
N GLY A 56 2.45 7.91 3.32
CA GLY A 56 1.15 7.78 2.67
C GLY A 56 1.15 6.97 1.36
N MET A 57 2.33 6.60 0.84
CA MET A 57 2.41 5.72 -0.33
C MET A 57 1.99 4.29 0.02
N VAL A 58 1.11 3.71 -0.79
CA VAL A 58 0.72 2.30 -0.62
C VAL A 58 1.81 1.41 -1.20
N ILE A 59 2.38 0.60 -0.35
CA ILE A 59 3.49 -0.30 -0.71
C ILE A 59 3.07 -1.75 -0.85
N GLY A 60 1.84 -2.08 -0.51
CA GLY A 60 1.35 -3.44 -0.60
C GLY A 60 -0.11 -3.57 -0.21
N GLU A 61 -0.63 -4.77 -0.42
CA GLU A 61 -1.95 -5.18 0.03
C GLU A 61 -1.84 -5.92 1.35
N ASN A 62 -2.55 -5.43 2.36
CA ASN A 62 -2.61 -6.09 3.66
C ASN A 62 -3.47 -7.35 3.58
N SER A 63 -3.07 -8.42 4.23
CA SER A 63 -3.89 -9.62 4.36
C SER A 63 -5.13 -9.43 5.24
N ARG A 64 -5.10 -8.40 6.10
CA ARG A 64 -6.24 -8.02 6.95
C ARG A 64 -7.08 -6.93 6.29
N SER A 65 -8.28 -6.71 6.82
CA SER A 65 -9.21 -5.72 6.28
C SER A 65 -8.85 -4.27 6.59
N GLU A 66 -7.98 -4.03 7.56
CA GLU A 66 -7.58 -2.69 7.98
C GLU A 66 -6.27 -2.26 7.31
N ASP A 67 -6.12 -0.95 7.10
CA ASP A 67 -4.86 -0.39 6.64
C ASP A 67 -3.82 -0.43 7.76
N MET A 68 -2.57 -0.58 7.39
CA MET A 68 -1.46 -0.63 8.33
C MET A 68 -0.30 0.21 7.84
N ASP A 69 0.17 1.12 8.68
CA ASP A 69 1.38 1.88 8.43
C ASP A 69 2.60 1.02 8.80
N VAL A 70 3.56 0.95 7.90
CA VAL A 70 4.77 0.15 8.06
C VAL A 70 6.02 0.96 7.72
N ASN A 71 7.11 0.64 8.38
CA ASN A 71 8.41 1.21 8.08
C ASN A 71 9.16 0.28 7.12
N CYS A 72 9.13 0.60 5.84
CA CYS A 72 9.81 -0.18 4.80
C CYS A 72 11.21 0.35 4.44
N VAL A 73 11.65 1.40 5.12
CA VAL A 73 12.99 2.00 4.91
C VAL A 73 13.94 1.71 6.09
N ARG A 74 13.50 0.92 7.03
CA ARG A 74 14.27 0.57 8.20
C ARG A 74 15.54 -0.18 7.82
N GLU A 75 16.68 0.34 8.26
CA GLU A 75 17.96 -0.32 8.06
C GLU A 75 18.26 -1.27 9.21
N LYS A 76 18.95 -2.33 8.87
CA LYS A 76 19.47 -3.25 9.86
C LYS A 76 20.61 -2.59 10.62
N LYS A 77 20.53 -2.61 11.96
CA LYS A 77 21.65 -2.19 12.79
C LYS A 77 22.84 -3.14 12.55
N LEU A 78 24.01 -2.56 12.33
CA LEU A 78 25.24 -3.33 12.26
C LEU A 78 25.47 -4.06 13.59
N THR A 79 25.22 -5.35 13.58
CA THR A 79 25.55 -6.23 14.69
C THR A 79 26.75 -7.10 14.27
N ASN A 80 27.50 -7.61 15.24
CA ASN A 80 28.63 -8.52 14.97
C ASN A 80 28.19 -9.89 14.42
N MET A 81 26.94 -10.04 14.05
CA MET A 81 26.42 -11.25 13.43
C MET A 81 26.75 -11.30 11.95
N ARG A 82 27.55 -12.30 11.59
CA ARG A 82 27.95 -12.56 10.21
C ARG A 82 26.79 -13.13 9.42
N ALA A 83 26.59 -12.66 8.19
CA ALA A 83 25.80 -13.29 7.14
C ALA A 83 24.27 -13.24 7.27
N SER A 84 23.70 -12.55 8.23
CA SER A 84 22.24 -12.47 8.34
C SER A 84 21.55 -11.69 7.21
N GLY A 85 22.24 -10.71 6.61
CA GLY A 85 21.68 -9.91 5.52
C GLY A 85 21.56 -10.66 4.19
N THR A 86 22.46 -11.60 3.94
CA THR A 86 22.44 -12.40 2.70
C THR A 86 21.27 -13.39 2.68
N ASP A 87 21.04 -14.06 3.81
CA ASP A 87 19.92 -14.99 3.94
C ASP A 87 18.58 -14.33 3.83
N GLU A 88 18.43 -13.13 4.38
CA GLU A 88 17.19 -12.33 4.28
C GLU A 88 16.88 -11.93 2.84
N SER A 89 17.88 -11.52 2.07
CA SER A 89 17.71 -11.14 0.66
C SER A 89 17.28 -12.33 -0.20
N GLU A 90 17.78 -13.51 0.07
CA GLU A 90 17.41 -14.73 -0.66
C GLU A 90 15.98 -15.19 -0.38
N ARG A 91 15.40 -14.81 0.76
CA ARG A 91 14.05 -15.19 1.18
C ARG A 91 12.98 -14.19 0.80
N LEU A 92 13.32 -13.09 0.15
CA LEU A 92 12.33 -12.11 -0.28
C LEU A 92 11.42 -12.68 -1.36
N ILE A 93 10.13 -12.54 -1.15
CA ILE A 93 9.13 -12.85 -2.15
C ILE A 93 9.18 -11.75 -3.21
N PRO A 94 9.24 -12.07 -4.50
CA PRO A 94 9.24 -11.07 -5.55
C PRO A 94 8.05 -10.12 -5.45
N ALA A 95 8.30 -8.84 -5.66
CA ALA A 95 7.26 -7.81 -5.62
C ALA A 95 6.24 -8.02 -6.74
N LYS A 96 4.98 -7.84 -6.40
CA LYS A 96 3.90 -7.81 -7.39
C LYS A 96 3.83 -6.41 -7.98
N LYS A 97 4.40 -6.22 -9.17
CA LYS A 97 4.36 -4.92 -9.84
C LYS A 97 2.95 -4.57 -10.28
N LEU A 98 2.53 -3.36 -9.94
CA LEU A 98 1.24 -2.84 -10.38
C LEU A 98 1.35 -2.22 -11.77
N ASN A 99 0.45 -2.63 -12.66
CA ASN A 99 0.17 -1.89 -13.88
C ASN A 99 -0.99 -0.92 -13.61
N MET A 100 -1.35 -0.12 -14.61
CA MET A 100 -2.45 0.85 -14.49
C MET A 100 -3.77 0.18 -14.10
N GLU A 101 -4.10 -0.93 -14.74
CA GLU A 101 -5.35 -1.65 -14.49
C GLU A 101 -5.40 -2.23 -13.08
N GLY A 102 -4.32 -2.87 -12.66
CA GLY A 102 -4.20 -3.41 -11.31
C GLY A 102 -4.27 -2.34 -10.23
N ALA A 103 -3.66 -1.17 -10.48
CA ALA A 103 -3.72 -0.05 -9.57
C ALA A 103 -5.15 0.52 -9.45
N LEU A 104 -5.85 0.66 -10.57
CA LEU A 104 -7.23 1.14 -10.56
C LEU A 104 -8.18 0.17 -9.87
N GLU A 105 -8.00 -1.13 -10.06
CA GLU A 105 -8.79 -2.16 -9.36
C GLU A 105 -8.53 -2.18 -7.86
N PHE A 106 -7.29 -1.95 -7.46
CA PHE A 106 -6.89 -1.96 -6.07
C PHE A 106 -7.34 -0.71 -5.32
N CYS A 107 -7.36 0.44 -5.99
CA CYS A 107 -7.58 1.75 -5.39
C CYS A 107 -8.96 1.87 -4.74
N ARG A 108 -8.99 2.36 -3.48
CA ARG A 108 -10.22 2.67 -2.74
C ARG A 108 -10.53 4.16 -2.80
N GLU A 109 -11.66 4.56 -2.21
CA GLU A 109 -12.11 5.96 -2.14
C GLU A 109 -11.13 6.88 -1.42
N ASP A 110 -10.42 6.38 -0.42
CA ASP A 110 -9.41 7.14 0.34
C ASP A 110 -8.01 7.07 -0.27
N GLU A 111 -7.91 6.49 -1.45
CA GLU A 111 -6.66 6.30 -2.18
C GLU A 111 -6.74 6.93 -3.57
N CYS A 112 -5.60 7.23 -4.15
CA CYS A 112 -5.51 7.66 -5.52
C CYS A 112 -4.31 7.04 -6.24
N VAL A 113 -4.43 6.95 -7.56
CA VAL A 113 -3.37 6.42 -8.42
C VAL A 113 -2.55 7.58 -8.96
N GLU A 114 -1.23 7.51 -8.79
CA GLU A 114 -0.29 8.43 -9.40
C GLU A 114 0.36 7.77 -10.60
N VAL A 115 0.34 8.45 -11.73
CA VAL A 115 0.97 7.98 -12.95
C VAL A 115 2.08 8.93 -13.36
N THR A 116 3.28 8.40 -13.46
CA THR A 116 4.43 9.11 -14.01
C THR A 116 4.89 8.37 -15.26
N PRO A 117 5.74 8.99 -16.12
CA PRO A 117 6.28 8.28 -17.29
C PRO A 117 7.02 6.98 -16.94
N ALA A 118 7.55 6.87 -15.71
CA ALA A 118 8.36 5.74 -15.29
C ALA A 118 7.60 4.74 -14.41
N VAL A 119 6.60 5.17 -13.64
CA VAL A 119 5.99 4.36 -12.57
C VAL A 119 4.50 4.63 -12.41
N VAL A 120 3.77 3.59 -12.03
CA VAL A 120 2.40 3.68 -11.52
C VAL A 120 2.44 3.38 -10.02
N ARG A 121 1.89 4.29 -9.21
CA ARG A 121 1.86 4.18 -7.75
C ARG A 121 0.45 4.42 -7.22
N ILE A 122 0.19 3.88 -6.04
CA ILE A 122 -1.01 4.19 -5.28
C ILE A 122 -0.57 4.93 -4.02
N ARG A 123 -1.32 5.92 -3.62
CA ARG A 123 -1.12 6.63 -2.36
C ARG A 123 -2.43 6.91 -1.65
N LYS A 124 -2.36 7.17 -0.36
CA LYS A 124 -3.50 7.71 0.37
C LYS A 124 -3.73 9.16 -0.05
N VAL A 125 -4.98 9.57 -0.12
CA VAL A 125 -5.34 10.98 -0.37
C VAL A 125 -4.79 11.86 0.75
N VAL A 126 -4.95 11.41 2.00
CA VAL A 126 -4.33 12.03 3.17
C VAL A 126 -3.01 11.34 3.47
N LEU A 127 -1.92 12.01 3.22
CA LEU A 127 -0.57 11.45 3.36
C LEU A 127 -0.13 11.32 4.81
N ASP A 128 -0.51 12.27 5.68
CA ASP A 128 -0.13 12.27 7.08
C ASP A 128 -0.80 11.12 7.87
N GLY A 129 0.03 10.24 8.42
CA GLY A 129 -0.44 9.07 9.18
C GLY A 129 -1.25 9.43 10.42
N SER A 130 -0.85 10.47 11.13
CA SER A 130 -1.56 10.94 12.32
C SER A 130 -2.98 11.44 11.99
N THR A 131 -3.11 12.17 10.89
CA THR A 131 -4.40 12.67 10.41
C THR A 131 -5.30 11.52 9.97
N ARG A 132 -4.76 10.54 9.26
CA ARG A 132 -5.50 9.33 8.85
C ARG A 132 -6.00 8.55 10.06
N ALA A 133 -5.18 8.36 11.08
CA ALA A 133 -5.56 7.67 12.30
C ALA A 133 -6.70 8.38 13.05
N ARG A 134 -6.67 9.71 13.12
CA ARG A 134 -7.76 10.50 13.71
C ARG A 134 -9.06 10.37 12.92
N GLN A 135 -9.00 10.41 11.61
CA GLN A 135 -10.17 10.25 10.75
C GLN A 135 -10.79 8.87 10.91
N THR A 136 -9.97 7.83 10.94
CA THR A 136 -10.44 6.46 11.16
C THR A 136 -11.15 6.31 12.50
N SER A 137 -10.55 6.85 13.56
CA SER A 137 -11.16 6.82 14.90
C SER A 137 -12.48 7.59 14.97
N LYS A 138 -12.55 8.73 14.30
CA LYS A 138 -13.76 9.55 14.22
C LYS A 138 -14.88 8.82 13.47
N ASN A 139 -14.56 8.20 12.35
CA ASN A 139 -15.52 7.45 11.55
C ASN A 139 -16.03 6.22 12.29
N LYS A 140 -15.15 5.52 13.00
CA LYS A 140 -15.55 4.38 13.83
C LYS A 140 -16.55 4.78 14.91
N ARG A 141 -16.28 5.86 15.65
CA ARG A 141 -17.21 6.38 16.64
C ARG A 141 -18.55 6.82 16.06
N ALA A 142 -18.54 7.45 14.89
CA ALA A 142 -19.75 7.85 14.20
C ALA A 142 -20.61 6.63 13.82
N ASN A 143 -19.99 5.55 13.35
CA ASN A 143 -20.67 4.32 13.00
C ASN A 143 -21.21 3.57 14.23
N GLU A 144 -20.52 3.63 15.36
CA GLU A 144 -20.97 3.02 16.61
C GLU A 144 -22.16 3.77 17.23
N ASN A 145 -22.31 5.05 16.94
CA ASN A 145 -23.39 5.91 17.45
C ASN A 145 -24.58 6.04 16.48
N ALA A 146 -24.50 5.39 15.33
CA ALA A 146 -25.56 5.46 14.31
C ALA A 146 -26.63 4.32 14.49
#